data_eaa3844047c7185355213f7177548a3f
#
_entry.id   eaa3844047c7185355213f7177548a3f
#
_cell.length_a   1.000
_cell.length_b   1.000
_cell.length_c   1.000
_cell.angle_alpha   90.00
_cell.angle_beta   90.00
_cell.angle_gamma   90.00
#
_symmetry.space_group_name_H-M   'P 1'
#
loop_
_entity.id
_entity.type
_entity.pdbx_description
1 polymer ?
#
loop_
_entity_poly.entity_id
_entity_poly.type
_entity_poly.pdbx_seq_one_letter_code
_entity_poly.pdbx_strand_id
1 'polypeptide(L)'
;MDVYEDPATWTARPARPRWQLALRFAGSVVWFPVVCVLWAAVAVVFFVLGLFADAITPFSDTFEGRFLNAAGRTLGRVARLASWCVTWPELRHEGDVAYYKARVDKVVARRTALASAPAEPKKPKPPAEVAIPLRAYRGVGGWYVAEVALAQGWELRPTDEGKEVRLWWAAASRLG
;
A
#
# COMPACT_ATOMS: atom_id res chain seq x y z
N MET A 1 -22.03 -14.38 0.55
CA MET A 1 -21.80 -15.09 -0.72
C MET A 1 -20.93 -14.17 -1.55
N ASP A 2 -19.60 -14.33 -1.45
CA ASP A 2 -18.67 -13.45 -2.15
C ASP A 2 -18.77 -13.79 -3.63
N VAL A 3 -19.34 -12.87 -4.40
CA VAL A 3 -19.41 -12.99 -5.86
C VAL A 3 -17.99 -12.84 -6.37
N TYR A 4 -17.42 -13.95 -6.81
CA TYR A 4 -16.11 -13.95 -7.48
C TYR A 4 -16.30 -13.32 -8.86
N GLU A 5 -15.98 -12.05 -8.96
CA GLU A 5 -16.01 -11.35 -10.25
C GLU A 5 -14.95 -11.96 -11.17
N ASP A 6 -15.32 -12.24 -12.43
CA ASP A 6 -14.39 -12.79 -13.42
C ASP A 6 -13.24 -11.78 -13.65
N PRO A 7 -11.98 -12.16 -13.42
CA PRO A 7 -10.84 -11.27 -13.65
C PRO A 7 -10.77 -10.70 -15.07
N ALA A 8 -11.35 -11.37 -16.06
CA ALA A 8 -11.41 -10.89 -17.44
C ALA A 8 -12.18 -9.56 -17.58
N THR A 9 -13.08 -9.24 -16.64
CA THR A 9 -13.84 -7.98 -16.63
C THR A 9 -13.05 -6.80 -16.07
N TRP A 10 -11.91 -7.03 -15.41
CA TRP A 10 -11.10 -6.01 -14.75
C TRP A 10 -10.26 -5.20 -15.74
N THR A 11 -10.92 -4.35 -16.50
CA THR A 11 -10.32 -3.59 -17.59
C THR A 11 -9.43 -2.44 -17.12
N ALA A 12 -8.56 -1.98 -18.02
CA ALA A 12 -7.74 -0.79 -17.78
C ALA A 12 -8.63 0.44 -17.56
N ARG A 13 -8.28 1.27 -16.59
CA ARG A 13 -8.99 2.53 -16.36
C ARG A 13 -8.54 3.59 -17.36
N PRO A 14 -9.45 4.46 -17.79
CA PRO A 14 -9.11 5.54 -18.70
C PRO A 14 -8.02 6.44 -18.11
N ALA A 15 -7.12 6.91 -18.97
CA ALA A 15 -6.07 7.83 -18.58
C ALA A 15 -6.68 9.13 -18.04
N ARG A 16 -6.15 9.63 -16.94
CA ARG A 16 -6.60 10.89 -16.35
C ARG A 16 -6.06 12.08 -17.16
N PRO A 17 -6.81 13.17 -17.30
CA PRO A 17 -6.33 14.35 -17.99
C PRO A 17 -5.07 14.91 -17.28
N ARG A 18 -4.06 15.25 -18.09
CA ARG A 18 -2.73 15.68 -17.59
C ARG A 18 -2.79 16.88 -16.65
N TRP A 19 -3.71 17.80 -16.88
CA TRP A 19 -3.86 18.98 -16.02
C TRP A 19 -4.31 18.61 -14.61
N GLN A 20 -5.22 17.62 -14.45
CA GLN A 20 -5.63 17.13 -13.12
C GLN A 20 -4.49 16.44 -12.40
N LEU A 21 -3.68 15.68 -13.14
CA LEU A 21 -2.49 15.03 -12.57
C LEU A 21 -1.45 16.06 -12.14
N ALA A 22 -1.22 17.09 -12.95
CA ALA A 22 -0.30 18.18 -12.63
C ALA A 22 -0.75 18.95 -11.37
N LEU A 23 -2.05 19.28 -11.27
CA LEU A 23 -2.60 19.93 -10.08
C LEU A 23 -2.47 19.05 -8.83
N ARG A 24 -2.78 17.76 -8.93
CA ARG A 24 -2.61 16.84 -7.81
C ARG A 24 -1.15 16.66 -7.43
N PHE A 25 -0.25 16.60 -8.40
CA PHE A 25 1.18 16.53 -8.15
C PHE A 25 1.68 17.80 -7.45
N ALA A 26 1.34 18.98 -7.95
CA ALA A 26 1.68 20.25 -7.30
C ALA A 26 1.14 20.31 -5.87
N GLY A 27 -0.12 19.91 -5.66
CA GLY A 27 -0.70 19.78 -4.33
C GLY A 27 0.08 18.79 -3.44
N SER A 28 0.54 17.67 -3.99
CA SER A 28 1.35 16.69 -3.25
C SER A 28 2.70 17.25 -2.83
N VAL A 29 3.35 18.03 -3.71
CA VAL A 29 4.66 18.67 -3.43
C VAL A 29 4.54 19.68 -2.31
N VAL A 30 3.46 20.46 -2.27
CA VAL A 30 3.20 21.44 -1.19
C VAL A 30 2.77 20.73 0.10
N TRP A 31 1.95 19.70 -0.02
CA TRP A 31 1.41 18.97 1.13
C TRP A 31 2.46 18.17 1.89
N PHE A 32 3.41 17.58 1.17
CA PHE A 32 4.44 16.73 1.78
C PHE A 32 5.27 17.46 2.86
N PRO A 33 5.86 18.63 2.61
CA PRO A 33 6.58 19.36 3.66
C PRO A 33 5.68 19.79 4.82
N VAL A 34 4.42 20.16 4.57
CA VAL A 34 3.46 20.48 5.64
C VAL A 34 3.25 19.29 6.56
N VAL A 35 3.05 18.09 5.99
CA VAL A 35 2.92 16.86 6.76
C VAL A 35 4.21 16.54 7.53
N CYS A 36 5.38 16.72 6.92
CA CYS A 36 6.67 16.48 7.60
C CYS A 36 6.85 17.43 8.81
N VAL A 37 6.53 18.72 8.66
CA VAL A 37 6.60 19.69 9.76
C VAL A 37 5.63 19.33 10.89
N LEU A 38 4.42 18.92 10.54
CA LEU A 38 3.41 18.50 11.51
C LEU A 38 3.85 17.27 12.29
N TRP A 39 4.46 16.29 11.60
CA TRP A 39 5.03 15.10 12.22
C TRP A 39 6.23 15.42 13.12
N ALA A 40 7.10 16.32 12.67
CA ALA A 40 8.21 16.78 13.50
C ALA A 40 7.71 17.46 14.78
N ALA A 41 6.70 18.32 14.67
CA ALA A 41 6.08 18.97 15.84
C ALA A 41 5.46 17.95 16.81
N VAL A 42 4.72 16.96 16.26
CA VAL A 42 4.16 15.87 17.07
C VAL A 42 5.28 15.07 17.75
N ALA A 43 6.34 14.72 17.05
CA ALA A 43 7.48 13.98 17.61
C ALA A 43 8.17 14.76 18.74
N VAL A 44 8.34 16.09 18.59
CA VAL A 44 8.91 16.97 19.63
C VAL A 44 8.01 16.99 20.87
N VAL A 45 6.69 17.12 20.70
CA VAL A 45 5.75 17.09 21.82
C VAL A 45 5.85 15.75 22.56
N PHE A 46 5.99 14.63 21.82
CA PHE A 46 6.18 13.33 22.44
C PHE A 46 7.48 13.17 23.17
N PHE A 47 8.55 13.64 22.57
CA PHE A 47 9.85 13.63 23.21
C PHE A 47 9.82 14.41 24.55
N VAL A 48 9.23 15.60 24.52
CA VAL A 48 9.08 16.44 25.72
C VAL A 48 8.20 15.74 26.77
N LEU A 49 7.04 15.21 26.37
CA LEU A 49 6.17 14.47 27.29
C LEU A 49 6.84 13.20 27.85
N GLY A 50 7.66 12.51 27.06
CA GLY A 50 8.45 11.36 27.49
C GLY A 50 9.46 11.73 28.57
N LEU A 51 10.16 12.86 28.43
CA LEU A 51 11.08 13.37 29.45
C LEU A 51 10.39 13.69 30.77
N PHE A 52 9.11 14.11 30.73
CA PHE A 52 8.33 14.41 31.95
C PHE A 52 7.62 13.15 32.51
N ALA A 53 7.33 12.16 31.68
CA ALA A 53 6.64 10.93 32.12
C ALA A 53 7.49 10.10 33.09
N ASP A 54 8.80 10.09 32.94
CA ASP A 54 9.73 9.47 33.89
C ASP A 54 9.71 10.17 35.27
N ALA A 55 9.25 11.42 35.34
CA ALA A 55 9.11 12.18 36.56
C ALA A 55 7.74 12.01 37.26
N ILE A 56 6.71 11.48 36.54
CA ILE A 56 5.31 11.39 36.99
C ILE A 56 4.79 9.96 36.81
N THR A 57 5.33 9.04 37.60
CA THR A 57 5.14 7.58 37.50
C THR A 57 3.71 6.98 37.69
N PRO A 58 2.67 7.58 38.23
CA PRO A 58 1.38 6.88 38.36
C PRO A 58 0.39 7.01 37.22
N PHE A 59 0.72 7.67 36.11
CA PHE A 59 -0.23 7.97 35.02
C PHE A 59 -0.06 7.11 33.73
N SER A 60 0.86 6.14 33.72
CA SER A 60 1.43 5.62 32.48
C SER A 60 0.52 4.73 31.63
N ASP A 61 -0.14 3.72 32.16
CA ASP A 61 -0.71 2.65 31.32
C ASP A 61 -1.99 3.03 30.55
N THR A 62 -2.84 3.86 31.14
CA THR A 62 -4.11 4.27 30.50
C THR A 62 -3.90 5.39 29.47
N PHE A 63 -2.90 6.22 29.68
CA PHE A 63 -2.56 7.32 28.78
C PHE A 63 -1.88 6.79 27.51
N GLU A 64 -0.94 5.87 27.66
CA GLU A 64 -0.20 5.25 26.55
C GLU A 64 -1.13 4.51 25.58
N GLY A 65 -2.08 3.72 26.09
CA GLY A 65 -3.07 3.01 25.28
C GLY A 65 -4.03 3.94 24.52
N ARG A 66 -4.53 5.00 25.15
CA ARG A 66 -5.40 5.99 24.51
C ARG A 66 -4.66 6.78 23.44
N PHE A 67 -3.41 7.06 23.68
CA PHE A 67 -2.57 7.83 22.81
C PHE A 67 -2.15 7.05 21.57
N LEU A 68 -1.64 5.81 21.71
CA LEU A 68 -1.30 4.94 20.58
C LEU A 68 -2.52 4.70 19.67
N ASN A 69 -3.72 4.58 20.25
CA ASN A 69 -4.97 4.48 19.50
C ASN A 69 -5.35 5.78 18.77
N ALA A 70 -5.08 6.94 19.36
CA ALA A 70 -5.31 8.24 18.70
C ALA A 70 -4.30 8.48 17.57
N ALA A 71 -3.03 8.17 17.81
CA ALA A 71 -1.96 8.24 16.81
C ALA A 71 -2.25 7.29 15.65
N GLY A 72 -2.66 6.04 15.91
CA GLY A 72 -3.06 5.07 14.89
C GLY A 72 -4.24 5.53 14.02
N ARG A 73 -5.26 6.17 14.63
CA ARG A 73 -6.38 6.76 13.89
C ARG A 73 -5.97 7.94 13.02
N THR A 74 -5.06 8.78 13.52
CA THR A 74 -4.54 9.93 12.78
C THR A 74 -3.65 9.46 11.62
N LEU A 75 -2.79 8.47 11.84
CA LEU A 75 -2.00 7.79 10.80
C LEU A 75 -2.89 7.20 9.70
N GLY A 76 -3.99 6.54 10.06
CA GLY A 76 -4.95 6.00 9.10
C GLY A 76 -5.66 7.08 8.26
N ARG A 77 -5.87 8.30 8.80
CA ARG A 77 -6.39 9.44 8.03
C ARG A 77 -5.33 10.02 7.08
N VAL A 78 -4.10 10.17 7.54
CA VAL A 78 -2.98 10.65 6.71
C VAL A 78 -2.65 9.65 5.61
N ALA A 79 -2.71 8.36 5.87
CA ALA A 79 -2.54 7.32 4.85
C ALA A 79 -3.63 7.38 3.76
N ARG A 80 -4.87 7.75 4.12
CA ARG A 80 -5.94 8.00 3.12
C ARG A 80 -5.67 9.24 2.26
N LEU A 81 -5.08 10.28 2.81
CA LEU A 81 -4.63 11.45 2.04
C LEU A 81 -3.49 11.09 1.08
N ALA A 82 -2.61 10.14 1.46
CA ALA A 82 -1.56 9.65 0.59
C ALA A 82 -2.10 8.95 -0.68
N SER A 83 -3.33 8.41 -0.65
CA SER A 83 -3.99 7.85 -1.85
C SER A 83 -4.36 8.91 -2.89
N TRP A 84 -4.51 10.17 -2.50
CA TRP A 84 -4.77 11.30 -3.38
C TRP A 84 -3.50 11.86 -4.03
N CYS A 85 -2.34 11.62 -3.42
CA CYS A 85 -1.05 12.07 -3.92
C CYS A 85 -0.68 11.35 -5.21
N VAL A 86 -0.20 12.13 -6.18
CA VAL A 86 0.31 11.62 -7.47
C VAL A 86 1.83 11.64 -7.42
N THR A 87 2.46 10.54 -7.80
CA THR A 87 3.92 10.47 -7.88
C THR A 87 4.40 10.93 -9.26
N TRP A 88 5.67 11.39 -9.33
CA TRP A 88 6.29 11.81 -10.59
C TRP A 88 6.22 10.73 -11.70
N PRO A 89 6.49 9.44 -11.42
CA PRO A 89 6.32 8.38 -12.42
C PRO A 89 4.88 8.24 -12.93
N GLU A 90 3.88 8.41 -12.05
CA GLU A 90 2.47 8.37 -12.46
C GLU A 90 2.11 9.54 -13.37
N LEU A 91 2.62 10.76 -13.07
CA LEU A 91 2.42 11.92 -13.93
C LEU A 91 3.03 11.73 -15.31
N ARG A 92 4.24 11.16 -15.37
CA ARG A 92 5.01 10.99 -16.62
C ARG A 92 4.47 9.87 -17.50
N HIS A 93 4.02 8.76 -16.90
CA HIS A 93 3.67 7.53 -17.60
C HIS A 93 2.17 7.23 -17.58
N GLU A 94 1.30 8.20 -17.23
CA GLU A 94 -0.15 7.97 -17.28
C GLU A 94 -0.56 7.65 -18.73
N GLY A 95 -1.24 6.49 -18.90
CA GLY A 95 -1.65 5.96 -20.20
C GLY A 95 -0.58 5.13 -20.94
N ASP A 96 0.62 5.01 -20.40
CA ASP A 96 1.68 4.17 -20.95
C ASP A 96 1.50 2.71 -20.51
N VAL A 97 0.87 1.90 -21.37
CA VAL A 97 0.58 0.48 -21.11
C VAL A 97 1.88 -0.33 -20.87
N ALA A 98 2.94 -0.04 -21.64
CA ALA A 98 4.21 -0.78 -21.53
C ALA A 98 4.86 -0.54 -20.15
N TYR A 99 4.84 0.70 -19.67
CA TYR A 99 5.30 1.05 -18.34
C TYR A 99 4.54 0.29 -17.24
N TYR A 100 3.20 0.27 -17.32
CA TYR A 100 2.39 -0.41 -16.32
C TYR A 100 2.56 -1.93 -16.35
N LYS A 101 2.73 -2.55 -17.54
CA LYS A 101 3.06 -3.97 -17.67
C LYS A 101 4.38 -4.29 -16.96
N ALA A 102 5.45 -3.61 -17.32
CA ALA A 102 6.77 -3.81 -16.69
C ALA A 102 6.74 -3.58 -15.16
N ARG A 103 5.92 -2.65 -14.69
CA ARG A 103 5.73 -2.39 -13.26
C ARG A 103 5.03 -3.54 -12.55
N VAL A 104 3.95 -4.08 -13.15
CA VAL A 104 3.23 -5.25 -12.61
C VAL A 104 4.16 -6.45 -12.56
N ASP A 105 4.85 -6.77 -13.65
CA ASP A 105 5.78 -7.89 -13.73
C ASP A 105 6.84 -7.81 -12.63
N LYS A 106 7.45 -6.64 -12.47
CA LYS A 106 8.46 -6.40 -11.41
C LYS A 106 7.88 -6.56 -10.01
N VAL A 107 6.67 -6.07 -9.75
CA VAL A 107 6.04 -6.16 -8.43
C VAL A 107 5.68 -7.60 -8.12
N VAL A 108 5.03 -8.32 -9.05
CA VAL A 108 4.64 -9.73 -8.86
C VAL A 108 5.88 -10.59 -8.71
N ALA A 109 6.89 -10.47 -9.59
CA ALA A 109 8.14 -11.25 -9.51
C ALA A 109 8.85 -11.02 -8.16
N ARG A 110 8.92 -9.77 -7.67
CA ARG A 110 9.50 -9.49 -6.36
C ARG A 110 8.73 -10.15 -5.22
N ARG A 111 7.40 -10.15 -5.28
CA ARG A 111 6.54 -10.81 -4.28
C ARG A 111 6.69 -12.32 -4.32
N THR A 112 6.76 -12.90 -5.51
CA THR A 112 7.01 -14.32 -5.72
C THR A 112 8.36 -14.73 -5.14
N ALA A 113 9.43 -13.98 -5.45
CA ALA A 113 10.75 -14.24 -4.91
C ALA A 113 10.78 -14.19 -3.36
N LEU A 114 10.05 -13.25 -2.76
CA LEU A 114 9.93 -13.19 -1.29
C LEU A 114 9.10 -14.35 -0.72
N ALA A 115 8.02 -14.74 -1.38
CA ALA A 115 7.14 -15.82 -0.92
C ALA A 115 7.77 -17.22 -1.09
N SER A 116 8.60 -17.39 -2.13
CA SER A 116 9.31 -18.65 -2.41
C SER A 116 10.66 -18.77 -1.69
N ALA A 117 11.13 -17.69 -1.04
CA ALA A 117 12.39 -17.71 -0.32
C ALA A 117 12.33 -18.72 0.85
N PRO A 118 13.40 -19.51 1.09
CA PRO A 118 13.46 -20.40 2.23
C PRO A 118 13.30 -19.62 3.54
N ALA A 119 12.56 -20.21 4.49
CA ALA A 119 12.34 -19.59 5.79
C ALA A 119 13.68 -19.46 6.54
N GLU A 120 14.12 -18.23 6.78
CA GLU A 120 15.27 -17.98 7.65
C GLU A 120 14.82 -17.97 9.12
N PRO A 121 15.53 -18.68 10.04
CA PRO A 121 15.10 -18.81 11.44
C PRO A 121 14.96 -17.48 12.19
N LYS A 122 15.59 -16.43 11.71
CA LYS A 122 15.62 -15.09 12.35
C LYS A 122 14.74 -14.04 11.67
N LYS A 123 14.15 -14.36 10.52
CA LYS A 123 13.29 -13.40 9.79
C LYS A 123 11.83 -13.82 9.86
N PRO A 124 10.90 -12.87 10.06
CA PRO A 124 9.48 -13.18 10.02
C PRO A 124 9.11 -13.76 8.64
N LYS A 125 8.30 -14.82 8.64
CA LYS A 125 7.79 -15.42 7.41
C LYS A 125 7.05 -14.35 6.60
N PRO A 126 7.31 -14.20 5.29
CA PRO A 126 6.58 -13.25 4.48
C PRO A 126 5.08 -13.56 4.49
N PRO A 127 4.20 -12.55 4.46
CA PRO A 127 2.77 -12.76 4.48
C PRO A 127 2.34 -13.60 3.26
N ALA A 128 1.53 -14.61 3.51
CA ALA A 128 0.97 -15.47 2.46
C ALA A 128 -0.03 -14.70 1.58
N GLU A 129 -0.61 -13.62 2.09
CA GLU A 129 -1.52 -12.74 1.37
C GLU A 129 -0.83 -11.42 1.02
N VAL A 130 -1.00 -10.99 -0.23
CA VAL A 130 -0.43 -9.75 -0.76
C VAL A 130 -1.49 -8.98 -1.52
N ALA A 131 -1.62 -7.68 -1.22
CA ALA A 131 -2.46 -6.76 -1.96
C ALA A 131 -1.61 -5.92 -2.95
N ILE A 132 -2.03 -5.90 -4.20
CA ILE A 132 -1.45 -5.04 -5.24
C ILE A 132 -2.40 -3.85 -5.45
N PRO A 133 -1.99 -2.62 -5.12
CA PRO A 133 -2.87 -1.46 -5.19
C PRO A 133 -3.15 -1.05 -6.63
N LEU A 134 -4.34 -0.51 -6.90
CA LEU A 134 -4.80 -0.06 -8.22
C LEU A 134 -3.78 0.82 -8.96
N ARG A 135 -3.06 1.67 -8.25
CA ARG A 135 -2.04 2.54 -8.86
C ARG A 135 -0.88 1.79 -9.54
N ALA A 136 -0.69 0.51 -9.22
CA ALA A 136 0.36 -0.31 -9.84
C ALA A 136 -0.07 -0.85 -11.21
N TYR A 137 -1.38 -1.08 -11.44
CA TYR A 137 -1.92 -1.72 -12.65
C TYR A 137 -2.98 -0.88 -13.38
N ARG A 138 -3.21 0.37 -12.97
CA ARG A 138 -4.27 1.23 -13.50
C ARG A 138 -4.33 1.29 -15.04
N GLY A 139 -3.17 1.36 -15.68
CA GLY A 139 -3.07 1.50 -17.15
C GLY A 139 -3.20 0.18 -17.91
N VAL A 140 -3.19 -0.97 -17.24
CA VAL A 140 -3.29 -2.29 -17.88
C VAL A 140 -4.51 -3.09 -17.42
N GLY A 141 -5.13 -2.70 -16.30
CA GLY A 141 -6.24 -3.42 -15.69
C GLY A 141 -5.80 -4.52 -14.73
N GLY A 142 -6.75 -4.91 -13.87
CA GLY A 142 -6.53 -5.98 -12.88
C GLY A 142 -6.37 -7.35 -13.52
N TRP A 143 -6.97 -7.57 -14.70
CA TRP A 143 -6.86 -8.82 -15.44
C TRP A 143 -5.40 -9.20 -15.72
N TYR A 144 -4.55 -8.23 -16.06
CA TYR A 144 -3.13 -8.48 -16.32
C TYR A 144 -2.38 -8.88 -15.03
N VAL A 145 -2.74 -8.29 -13.90
CA VAL A 145 -2.20 -8.70 -12.59
C VAL A 145 -2.58 -10.15 -12.30
N ALA A 146 -3.85 -10.52 -12.54
CA ALA A 146 -4.33 -11.86 -12.35
C ALA A 146 -3.58 -12.87 -13.25
N GLU A 147 -3.43 -12.57 -14.53
CA GLU A 147 -2.71 -13.39 -15.50
C GLU A 147 -1.25 -13.66 -15.05
N VAL A 148 -0.50 -12.59 -14.76
CA VAL A 148 0.91 -12.70 -14.35
C VAL A 148 1.05 -13.42 -13.01
N ALA A 149 0.15 -13.15 -12.06
CA ALA A 149 0.17 -13.77 -10.74
C ALA A 149 -0.15 -15.27 -10.81
N LEU A 150 -1.21 -15.65 -11.54
CA LEU A 150 -1.59 -17.06 -11.73
C LEU A 150 -0.46 -17.85 -12.40
N ALA A 151 0.20 -17.27 -13.43
CA ALA A 151 1.35 -17.88 -14.09
C ALA A 151 2.54 -18.12 -13.13
N GLN A 152 2.65 -17.36 -12.05
CA GLN A 152 3.69 -17.51 -11.03
C GLN A 152 3.25 -18.34 -9.82
N GLY A 153 2.07 -18.95 -9.84
CA GLY A 153 1.57 -19.85 -8.78
C GLY A 153 0.85 -19.15 -7.63
N TRP A 154 0.39 -17.92 -7.82
CA TRP A 154 -0.52 -17.25 -6.91
C TRP A 154 -1.97 -17.64 -7.16
N GLU A 155 -2.79 -17.58 -6.14
CA GLU A 155 -4.25 -17.69 -6.22
C GLU A 155 -4.90 -16.33 -5.98
N LEU A 156 -6.01 -16.07 -6.66
CA LEU A 156 -6.79 -14.87 -6.44
C LEU A 156 -7.64 -15.00 -5.17
N ARG A 157 -7.79 -13.90 -4.46
CA ARG A 157 -8.71 -13.77 -3.32
C ARG A 157 -9.81 -12.78 -3.65
N PRO A 158 -10.93 -12.78 -2.89
CA PRO A 158 -11.99 -11.78 -3.06
C PRO A 158 -11.38 -10.38 -3.12
N THR A 159 -11.62 -9.70 -4.23
CA THR A 159 -10.88 -8.51 -4.65
C THR A 159 -11.88 -7.38 -4.93
N ASP A 160 -11.57 -6.16 -4.47
CA ASP A 160 -12.17 -4.94 -4.97
C ASP A 160 -11.22 -4.33 -6.02
N GLU A 161 -11.48 -4.62 -7.31
CA GLU A 161 -10.66 -4.16 -8.43
C GLU A 161 -10.49 -2.63 -8.46
N GLY A 162 -11.44 -1.92 -7.87
CA GLY A 162 -11.42 -0.47 -7.73
C GLY A 162 -10.36 0.06 -6.77
N LYS A 163 -9.79 -0.82 -5.92
CA LYS A 163 -8.82 -0.46 -4.89
C LYS A 163 -7.54 -1.26 -4.98
N GLU A 164 -7.65 -2.58 -5.02
CA GLU A 164 -6.50 -3.49 -4.97
C GLU A 164 -6.86 -4.88 -5.48
N VAL A 165 -5.87 -5.61 -6.03
CA VAL A 165 -5.98 -7.04 -6.32
C VAL A 165 -5.30 -7.81 -5.20
N ARG A 166 -6.02 -8.77 -4.60
CA ARG A 166 -5.52 -9.62 -3.51
C ARG A 166 -5.08 -10.96 -4.03
N LEU A 167 -3.89 -11.36 -3.64
CA LEU A 167 -3.23 -12.58 -4.07
C LEU A 167 -2.87 -13.41 -2.85
N TRP A 168 -3.01 -14.73 -2.97
CA TRP A 168 -2.61 -15.72 -1.98
C TRP A 168 -1.54 -16.64 -2.55
N TRP A 169 -0.48 -16.88 -1.78
CA TRP A 169 0.57 -17.80 -2.19
C TRP A 169 0.16 -19.26 -1.95
N ALA A 170 -0.24 -19.97 -3.02
CA ALA A 170 -0.78 -21.32 -2.94
C ALA A 170 0.21 -22.35 -2.36
N ALA A 171 1.52 -22.15 -2.56
CA ALA A 171 2.53 -23.05 -1.99
C ALA A 171 2.62 -22.96 -0.46
N ALA A 172 2.11 -21.87 0.17
CA ALA A 172 2.08 -21.75 1.63
C ALA A 172 1.11 -22.76 2.27
N SER A 173 0.06 -23.15 1.57
CA SER A 173 -0.94 -24.12 2.05
C SER A 173 -0.51 -25.58 1.92
N ARG A 174 0.55 -25.87 1.14
CA ARG A 174 1.08 -27.23 0.95
C ARG A 174 2.18 -27.61 1.94
N LEU A 175 2.64 -26.64 2.74
CA LEU A 175 3.75 -26.81 3.70
C LEU A 175 3.28 -26.77 5.17
N GLY A 176 2.00 -26.70 5.44
CA GLY A 176 1.37 -26.78 6.76
C GLY A 176 0.46 -27.96 6.88
#